data_a258e9cb1d0e5f87ce5a2ecd10204586
#
_entry.id   a258e9cb1d0e5f87ce5a2ecd10204586
#
_cell.length_a   1.000
_cell.length_b   1.000
_cell.length_c   1.000
_cell.angle_alpha   90.00
_cell.angle_beta   90.00
_cell.angle_gamma   90.00
#
_symmetry.space_group_name_H-M   'P 1'
#
loop_
_entity.id
_entity.type
_entity.pdbx_description
1 polymer ?
#
loop_
_entity_poly.entity_id
_entity_poly.type
_entity_poly.pdbx_seq_one_letter_code
_entity_poly.pdbx_strand_id
1 'polypeptide(L)'
;MYKHKASNKKERSLAETVIIVVLLAILMMSFIHYFFKQEDQLKQVGLNRVIQSFSTKVTAVHAQWFMDKQPSIVNAVFDNKTQPITVNSKGWIDTKNDELACAKIWDIVIMEPMTLMKMPIAAVEVKKHNMDTGRVCQFELPLGEYFQYNSQSGKVSGALSRHDEP
;
A
#
# COMPACT_ATOMS: atom_id res chain seq x y z
N MET A 1 -53.14 12.57 50.99
CA MET A 1 -53.07 11.54 49.94
C MET A 1 -52.50 12.07 48.63
N TYR A 2 -51.32 12.73 48.67
CA TYR A 2 -50.71 13.41 47.50
C TYR A 2 -49.20 13.19 47.31
N LYS A 3 -48.58 12.19 47.95
CA LYS A 3 -47.13 11.94 47.89
C LYS A 3 -46.71 10.83 46.86
N HIS A 4 -47.61 10.06 46.32
CA HIS A 4 -47.26 8.96 45.42
C HIS A 4 -47.11 9.34 43.93
N LYS A 5 -47.67 10.47 43.45
CA LYS A 5 -47.63 10.85 42.03
C LYS A 5 -46.29 11.48 41.60
N ALA A 6 -45.55 12.10 42.52
CA ALA A 6 -44.30 12.76 42.21
C ALA A 6 -43.11 11.77 42.10
N SER A 7 -43.13 10.67 42.87
CA SER A 7 -42.12 9.63 42.82
C SER A 7 -42.12 8.87 41.48
N ASN A 8 -43.31 8.45 41.00
CA ASN A 8 -43.43 7.72 39.72
C ASN A 8 -42.97 8.51 38.48
N LYS A 9 -43.09 9.87 38.52
CA LYS A 9 -42.68 10.70 37.39
C LYS A 9 -41.16 10.81 37.31
N LYS A 10 -40.46 10.83 38.45
CA LYS A 10 -39.01 10.90 38.56
C LYS A 10 -38.36 9.55 38.18
N GLU A 11 -38.96 8.44 38.58
CA GLU A 11 -38.47 7.08 38.22
C GLU A 11 -38.63 6.78 36.72
N ARG A 12 -39.77 7.20 36.11
CA ARG A 12 -39.97 7.08 34.65
C ARG A 12 -38.95 7.88 33.85
N SER A 13 -38.60 9.10 34.30
CA SER A 13 -37.60 9.95 33.65
C SER A 13 -36.19 9.33 33.72
N LEU A 14 -35.84 8.72 34.87
CA LEU A 14 -34.54 8.00 34.99
C LEU A 14 -34.48 6.77 34.16
N ALA A 15 -35.53 5.93 34.09
CA ALA A 15 -35.58 4.77 33.28
C ALA A 15 -35.49 5.09 31.76
N GLU A 16 -36.18 6.16 31.35
CA GLU A 16 -36.12 6.66 29.97
C GLU A 16 -34.71 7.12 29.58
N THR A 17 -34.04 7.85 30.46
CA THR A 17 -32.66 8.30 30.25
C THR A 17 -31.70 7.09 30.16
N VAL A 18 -31.86 6.10 31.03
CA VAL A 18 -31.02 4.88 31.01
C VAL A 18 -31.20 4.10 29.69
N ILE A 19 -32.44 3.97 29.22
CA ILE A 19 -32.72 3.28 27.95
C ILE A 19 -32.04 4.02 26.79
N ILE A 20 -32.11 5.34 26.74
CA ILE A 20 -31.47 6.14 25.69
C ILE A 20 -29.96 5.95 25.73
N VAL A 21 -29.33 5.99 26.90
CA VAL A 21 -27.88 5.80 27.05
C VAL A 21 -27.46 4.40 26.60
N VAL A 22 -28.22 3.38 26.97
CA VAL A 22 -27.95 1.98 26.53
C VAL A 22 -28.07 1.84 25.01
N LEU A 23 -29.09 2.42 24.38
CA LEU A 23 -29.25 2.39 22.94
C LEU A 23 -28.10 3.12 22.22
N LEU A 24 -27.67 4.26 22.72
CA LEU A 24 -26.52 4.99 22.18
C LEU A 24 -25.22 4.18 22.33
N ALA A 25 -25.03 3.49 23.47
CA ALA A 25 -23.86 2.65 23.70
C ALA A 25 -23.83 1.46 22.71
N ILE A 26 -24.96 0.83 22.46
CA ILE A 26 -25.08 -0.28 21.47
C ILE A 26 -24.79 0.23 20.05
N LEU A 27 -25.33 1.38 19.68
CA LEU A 27 -25.06 2.01 18.39
C LEU A 27 -23.58 2.33 18.21
N MET A 28 -22.95 2.95 19.22
CA MET A 28 -21.52 3.25 19.19
C MET A 28 -20.66 1.98 19.08
N MET A 29 -21.01 0.93 19.82
CA MET A 29 -20.29 -0.34 19.79
C MET A 29 -20.41 -1.04 18.42
N SER A 30 -21.61 -1.01 17.80
CA SER A 30 -21.83 -1.50 16.45
C SER A 30 -21.04 -0.72 15.42
N PHE A 31 -20.98 0.62 15.57
CA PHE A 31 -20.25 1.50 14.66
C PHE A 31 -18.74 1.26 14.73
N ILE A 32 -18.21 1.14 15.95
CA ILE A 32 -16.79 0.83 16.18
C ILE A 32 -16.44 -0.52 15.56
N HIS A 33 -17.25 -1.57 15.83
CA HIS A 33 -16.99 -2.91 15.29
C HIS A 33 -17.02 -2.94 13.76
N TYR A 34 -17.96 -2.24 13.13
CA TYR A 34 -18.07 -2.15 11.68
C TYR A 34 -16.90 -1.37 11.07
N PHE A 35 -16.48 -0.28 11.71
CA PHE A 35 -15.41 0.60 11.20
C PHE A 35 -14.04 -0.08 11.23
N PHE A 36 -13.70 -0.75 12.34
CA PHE A 36 -12.41 -1.46 12.45
C PHE A 36 -12.29 -2.65 11.49
N LYS A 37 -13.40 -3.30 11.14
CA LYS A 37 -13.38 -4.41 10.19
C LYS A 37 -13.09 -3.98 8.74
N GLN A 38 -13.33 -2.71 8.39
CA GLN A 38 -13.10 -2.19 7.05
C GLN A 38 -11.66 -1.69 6.81
N GLU A 39 -10.89 -1.38 7.86
CA GLU A 39 -9.54 -0.84 7.70
C GLU A 39 -8.60 -1.79 6.95
N ASP A 40 -8.64 -3.07 7.22
CA ASP A 40 -7.74 -4.05 6.59
C ASP A 40 -8.05 -4.24 5.09
N GLN A 41 -9.32 -4.17 4.70
CA GLN A 41 -9.71 -4.23 3.29
C GLN A 41 -9.24 -2.99 2.51
N LEU A 42 -9.32 -1.80 3.13
CA LEU A 42 -8.88 -0.55 2.49
C LEU A 42 -7.37 -0.54 2.25
N LYS A 43 -6.58 -1.09 3.18
CA LYS A 43 -5.11 -1.20 3.06
C LYS A 43 -4.72 -2.11 1.90
N GLN A 44 -5.35 -3.28 1.79
CA GLN A 44 -5.12 -4.21 0.68
C GLN A 44 -5.48 -3.62 -0.68
N VAL A 45 -6.62 -2.92 -0.78
CA VAL A 45 -7.02 -2.23 -2.02
C VAL A 45 -6.02 -1.14 -2.38
N GLY A 46 -5.55 -0.37 -1.40
CA GLY A 46 -4.51 0.66 -1.59
C GLY A 46 -3.19 0.07 -2.10
N LEU A 47 -2.70 -0.97 -1.45
CA LEU A 47 -1.47 -1.66 -1.84
C LEU A 47 -1.59 -2.25 -3.26
N ASN A 48 -2.69 -2.91 -3.58
CA ASN A 48 -2.93 -3.48 -4.90
C ASN A 48 -2.94 -2.40 -6.01
N ARG A 49 -3.46 -1.21 -5.74
CA ARG A 49 -3.39 -0.08 -6.69
C ARG A 49 -1.95 0.35 -6.95
N VAL A 50 -1.14 0.45 -5.91
CA VAL A 50 0.29 0.78 -6.05
C VAL A 50 1.00 -0.29 -6.86
N ILE A 51 0.78 -1.57 -6.57
CA ILE A 51 1.35 -2.70 -7.31
C ILE A 51 0.97 -2.64 -8.79
N GLN A 52 -0.29 -2.41 -9.11
CA GLN A 52 -0.76 -2.30 -10.48
C GLN A 52 -0.15 -1.10 -11.20
N SER A 53 -0.10 0.06 -10.55
CA SER A 53 0.54 1.25 -11.11
C SER A 53 2.02 1.01 -11.38
N PHE A 54 2.73 0.42 -10.42
CA PHE A 54 4.14 0.06 -10.53
C PHE A 54 4.37 -0.91 -11.72
N SER A 55 3.61 -1.99 -11.78
CA SER A 55 3.70 -2.99 -12.84
C SER A 55 3.40 -2.40 -14.22
N THR A 56 2.39 -1.57 -14.33
CA THR A 56 2.01 -0.89 -15.59
C THR A 56 3.13 0.02 -16.08
N LYS A 57 3.69 0.85 -15.19
CA LYS A 57 4.78 1.78 -15.55
C LYS A 57 6.06 1.02 -15.94
N VAL A 58 6.44 -0.03 -15.20
CA VAL A 58 7.58 -0.89 -15.56
C VAL A 58 7.40 -1.52 -16.93
N THR A 59 6.21 -2.03 -17.22
CA THR A 59 5.90 -2.64 -18.53
C THR A 59 5.91 -1.59 -19.65
N ALA A 60 5.40 -0.40 -19.40
CA ALA A 60 5.41 0.69 -20.37
C ALA A 60 6.83 1.12 -20.74
N VAL A 61 7.73 1.24 -19.75
CA VAL A 61 9.16 1.54 -20.01
C VAL A 61 9.81 0.45 -20.85
N HIS A 62 9.53 -0.80 -20.54
CA HIS A 62 10.08 -1.93 -21.30
C HIS A 62 9.54 -1.96 -22.74
N ALA A 63 8.26 -1.66 -22.95
CA ALA A 63 7.68 -1.53 -24.29
C ALA A 63 8.32 -0.38 -25.08
N GLN A 64 8.53 0.77 -24.44
CA GLN A 64 9.22 1.91 -25.06
C GLN A 64 10.67 1.57 -25.40
N TRP A 65 11.37 0.82 -24.54
CA TRP A 65 12.73 0.36 -24.79
C TRP A 65 12.86 -0.45 -26.09
N PHE A 66 11.89 -1.32 -26.40
CA PHE A 66 11.86 -2.02 -27.67
C PHE A 66 11.66 -1.08 -28.86
N MET A 67 10.76 -0.09 -28.71
CA MET A 67 10.49 0.88 -29.78
C MET A 67 11.68 1.78 -30.06
N ASP A 68 12.44 2.14 -29.05
CA ASP A 68 13.61 3.03 -29.13
C ASP A 68 14.92 2.29 -29.52
N LYS A 69 14.83 1.03 -30.00
CA LYS A 69 15.99 0.21 -30.40
C LYS A 69 16.93 -0.14 -29.25
N GLN A 70 16.38 -0.39 -28.09
CA GLN A 70 17.09 -0.94 -26.93
C GLN A 70 18.19 -0.02 -26.35
N PRO A 71 17.94 1.25 -26.09
CA PRO A 71 18.93 2.15 -25.47
C PRO A 71 19.16 1.80 -24.00
N SER A 72 20.25 2.31 -23.42
CA SER A 72 20.50 2.20 -21.97
C SER A 72 19.68 3.17 -21.13
N ILE A 73 19.10 4.21 -21.74
CA ILE A 73 18.22 5.20 -21.13
C ILE A 73 16.99 5.35 -22.02
N VAL A 74 15.82 5.16 -21.43
CA VAL A 74 14.51 5.33 -22.07
C VAL A 74 13.87 6.62 -21.62
N ASN A 75 13.40 7.44 -22.56
CA ASN A 75 12.64 8.63 -22.25
C ASN A 75 11.14 8.26 -22.14
N ALA A 76 10.71 7.94 -20.92
CA ALA A 76 9.31 7.60 -20.68
C ALA A 76 8.48 8.82 -20.28
N VAL A 77 7.20 8.81 -20.66
CA VAL A 77 6.25 9.87 -20.30
C VAL A 77 5.30 9.33 -19.26
N PHE A 78 5.38 9.89 -18.05
CA PHE A 78 4.44 9.62 -16.97
C PHE A 78 3.81 10.92 -16.49
N ASP A 79 2.51 10.93 -16.31
CA ASP A 79 1.76 12.10 -15.82
C ASP A 79 2.11 13.41 -16.55
N ASN A 80 2.20 13.33 -17.91
CA ASN A 80 2.60 14.43 -18.82
C ASN A 80 4.02 14.97 -18.59
N LYS A 81 4.88 14.23 -17.91
CA LYS A 81 6.29 14.57 -17.72
C LYS A 81 7.17 13.53 -18.40
N THR A 82 8.08 13.99 -19.27
CA THR A 82 9.11 13.12 -19.84
C THR A 82 10.29 13.05 -18.88
N GLN A 83 10.73 11.83 -18.57
CA GLN A 83 11.92 11.62 -17.74
C GLN A 83 12.82 10.53 -18.32
N PRO A 84 14.15 10.70 -18.23
CA PRO A 84 15.10 9.69 -18.62
C PRO A 84 15.16 8.59 -17.55
N ILE A 85 14.92 7.36 -17.93
CA ILE A 85 14.90 6.20 -17.06
C ILE A 85 16.02 5.25 -17.47
N THR A 86 16.90 4.93 -16.52
CA THR A 86 17.96 3.94 -16.74
C THR A 86 17.38 2.54 -16.73
N VAL A 87 17.73 1.74 -17.71
CA VAL A 87 17.33 0.34 -17.83
C VAL A 87 18.58 -0.55 -17.96
N ASN A 88 18.43 -1.80 -17.55
CA ASN A 88 19.47 -2.81 -17.74
C ASN A 88 19.50 -3.34 -19.19
N SER A 89 20.42 -4.26 -19.46
CA SER A 89 20.58 -4.88 -20.80
C SER A 89 19.36 -5.66 -21.31
N LYS A 90 18.37 -5.91 -20.44
CA LYS A 90 17.09 -6.53 -20.78
C LYS A 90 15.94 -5.54 -20.91
N GLY A 91 16.21 -4.25 -20.76
CA GLY A 91 15.23 -3.17 -20.87
C GLY A 91 14.34 -2.99 -19.64
N TRP A 92 14.68 -3.61 -18.50
CA TRP A 92 13.96 -3.41 -17.25
C TRP A 92 14.58 -2.30 -16.41
N ILE A 93 13.75 -1.57 -15.69
CA ILE A 93 14.19 -0.46 -14.84
C ILE A 93 15.18 -0.98 -13.81
N ASP A 94 16.36 -0.38 -13.79
CA ASP A 94 17.39 -0.66 -12.80
C ASP A 94 18.24 0.60 -12.57
N THR A 95 19.03 0.61 -11.52
CA THR A 95 19.89 1.73 -11.17
C THR A 95 21.26 1.23 -10.75
N LYS A 96 22.21 2.14 -10.59
CA LYS A 96 23.54 1.81 -10.09
C LYS A 96 23.45 1.05 -8.78
N ASN A 97 24.43 0.18 -8.54
CA ASN A 97 24.46 -0.66 -7.35
C ASN A 97 24.88 0.20 -6.13
N ASP A 98 23.90 0.66 -5.39
CA ASP A 98 24.08 1.37 -4.11
C ASP A 98 23.02 0.94 -3.10
N GLU A 99 23.21 1.33 -1.85
CA GLU A 99 22.32 0.97 -0.73
C GLU A 99 20.89 1.50 -0.88
N LEU A 100 20.70 2.55 -1.66
CA LEU A 100 19.40 3.18 -1.90
C LEU A 100 18.79 2.81 -3.25
N ALA A 101 19.33 1.80 -3.92
CA ALA A 101 18.91 1.43 -5.26
C ALA A 101 17.38 1.14 -5.36
N CYS A 102 16.82 0.42 -4.40
CA CYS A 102 15.39 0.13 -4.39
C CYS A 102 14.52 1.37 -4.12
N ALA A 103 14.98 2.27 -3.25
CA ALA A 103 14.30 3.55 -3.04
C ALA A 103 14.33 4.42 -4.30
N LYS A 104 15.45 4.46 -5.02
CA LYS A 104 15.56 5.17 -6.30
C LYS A 104 14.64 4.57 -7.38
N ILE A 105 14.52 3.25 -7.44
CA ILE A 105 13.57 2.58 -8.35
C ILE A 105 12.13 3.00 -8.03
N TRP A 106 11.78 3.05 -6.75
CA TRP A 106 10.48 3.57 -6.34
C TRP A 106 10.23 4.99 -6.82
N ASP A 107 11.18 5.89 -6.54
CA ASP A 107 11.07 7.31 -6.92
C ASP A 107 10.93 7.50 -8.43
N ILE A 108 11.64 6.69 -9.23
CA ILE A 108 11.55 6.70 -10.69
C ILE A 108 10.18 6.22 -11.17
N VAL A 109 9.65 5.16 -10.58
CA VAL A 109 8.42 4.50 -11.05
C VAL A 109 7.17 5.18 -10.52
N ILE A 110 7.12 5.42 -9.20
CA ILE A 110 5.90 5.93 -8.54
C ILE A 110 5.87 7.45 -8.58
N MET A 111 7.03 8.11 -8.44
CA MET A 111 7.17 9.58 -8.41
C MET A 111 6.40 10.26 -7.26
N GLU A 112 6.03 9.50 -6.25
CA GLU A 112 5.37 9.94 -5.04
C GLU A 112 6.16 9.50 -3.82
N PRO A 113 6.03 10.18 -2.67
CA PRO A 113 6.69 9.76 -1.44
C PRO A 113 6.40 8.29 -1.12
N MET A 114 7.39 7.59 -0.55
CA MET A 114 7.23 6.19 -0.13
C MET A 114 6.30 6.07 1.07
N THR A 115 5.01 6.37 0.85
CA THR A 115 3.96 6.29 1.86
C THR A 115 2.69 5.75 1.25
N LEU A 116 1.96 4.95 2.02
CA LEU A 116 0.61 4.50 1.69
C LEU A 116 -0.31 4.79 2.87
N MET A 117 -1.37 5.58 2.66
CA MET A 117 -2.31 5.98 3.73
C MET A 117 -1.60 6.54 4.98
N LYS A 118 -0.59 7.40 4.78
CA LYS A 118 0.28 7.98 5.83
C LYS A 118 1.22 6.98 6.53
N MET A 119 1.24 5.72 6.14
CA MET A 119 2.20 4.74 6.63
C MET A 119 3.45 4.77 5.75
N PRO A 120 4.66 4.79 6.31
CA PRO A 120 5.90 4.72 5.52
C PRO A 120 6.04 3.36 4.86
N ILE A 121 6.61 3.34 3.65
CA ILE A 121 7.00 2.13 2.95
C ILE A 121 8.52 1.98 3.09
N ALA A 122 8.99 0.83 3.52
CA ALA A 122 10.41 0.50 3.53
C ALA A 122 10.78 -0.15 2.18
N ALA A 123 11.87 0.33 1.56
CA ALA A 123 12.45 -0.28 0.37
C ALA A 123 13.71 -1.04 0.76
N VAL A 124 13.71 -2.34 0.58
CA VAL A 124 14.82 -3.24 0.96
C VAL A 124 15.25 -4.05 -0.25
N GLU A 125 16.56 -4.19 -0.44
CA GLU A 125 17.10 -5.13 -1.43
C GLU A 125 17.18 -6.53 -0.82
N VAL A 126 16.42 -7.46 -1.37
CA VAL A 126 16.44 -8.87 -0.97
C VAL A 126 17.54 -9.57 -1.74
N LYS A 127 18.68 -9.83 -1.09
CA LYS A 127 19.79 -10.57 -1.69
C LYS A 127 19.42 -12.04 -1.79
N LYS A 128 19.06 -12.51 -3.00
CA LYS A 128 19.04 -13.94 -3.29
C LYS A 128 20.45 -14.44 -3.59
N HIS A 129 20.79 -15.60 -3.04
CA HIS A 129 22.13 -16.19 -3.04
C HIS A 129 22.69 -16.57 -4.44
N ASN A 130 21.94 -16.39 -5.52
CA ASN A 130 22.36 -16.67 -6.91
C ASN A 130 22.63 -15.38 -7.67
N MET A 131 23.88 -15.22 -8.13
CA MET A 131 24.34 -14.06 -8.92
C MET A 131 23.57 -13.83 -10.24
N ASP A 132 22.81 -14.80 -10.73
CA ASP A 132 22.07 -14.72 -11.99
C ASP A 132 20.68 -14.10 -11.90
N THR A 133 20.17 -13.79 -10.72
CA THR A 133 18.77 -13.41 -10.54
C THR A 133 18.47 -11.91 -10.59
N GLY A 134 19.51 -11.08 -10.72
CA GLY A 134 19.36 -9.62 -10.69
C GLY A 134 18.96 -9.09 -9.30
N ARG A 135 18.65 -7.80 -9.24
CA ARG A 135 18.18 -7.15 -8.01
C ARG A 135 16.71 -7.48 -7.77
N VAL A 136 16.40 -7.83 -6.53
CA VAL A 136 15.02 -7.95 -6.07
C VAL A 136 14.77 -6.88 -5.01
N CYS A 137 13.91 -5.92 -5.33
CA CYS A 137 13.48 -4.89 -4.39
C CYS A 137 12.18 -5.34 -3.72
N GLN A 138 12.14 -5.28 -2.40
CA GLN A 138 10.95 -5.49 -1.59
C GLN A 138 10.49 -4.15 -1.03
N PHE A 139 9.22 -3.85 -1.23
CA PHE A 139 8.54 -2.66 -0.72
C PHE A 139 7.55 -3.09 0.34
N GLU A 140 7.85 -2.76 1.60
CA GLU A 140 7.16 -3.32 2.76
C GLU A 140 6.47 -2.25 3.58
N LEU A 141 5.23 -2.54 4.00
CA LEU A 141 4.47 -1.75 4.96
C LEU A 141 4.80 -2.17 6.41
N PRO A 142 4.62 -1.28 7.40
CA PRO A 142 4.90 -1.59 8.81
C PRO A 142 4.15 -2.80 9.37
N LEU A 143 3.02 -3.17 8.77
CA LEU A 143 2.19 -4.31 9.17
C LEU A 143 2.66 -5.65 8.58
N GLY A 144 3.75 -5.64 7.79
CA GLY A 144 4.33 -6.85 7.19
C GLY A 144 3.76 -7.24 5.83
N GLU A 145 2.87 -6.44 5.27
CA GLU A 145 2.44 -6.59 3.88
C GLU A 145 3.50 -6.01 2.94
N TYR A 146 3.82 -6.70 1.86
CA TYR A 146 4.86 -6.28 0.93
C TYR A 146 4.57 -6.74 -0.50
N PHE A 147 5.29 -6.14 -1.46
CA PHE A 147 5.43 -6.66 -2.81
C PHE A 147 6.89 -6.60 -3.24
N GLN A 148 7.24 -7.38 -4.26
CA GLN A 148 8.60 -7.45 -4.77
C GLN A 148 8.64 -7.07 -6.25
N TYR A 149 9.72 -6.40 -6.63
CA TYR A 149 10.10 -6.14 -8.02
C TYR A 149 11.44 -6.78 -8.33
N ASN A 150 11.49 -7.56 -9.41
CA ASN A 150 12.72 -8.19 -9.91
C ASN A 150 13.21 -7.44 -11.15
N SER A 151 14.36 -6.77 -11.05
CA SER A 151 14.94 -6.00 -12.16
C SER A 151 15.46 -6.86 -13.32
N GLN A 152 15.68 -8.16 -13.12
CA GLN A 152 16.14 -9.05 -14.16
C GLN A 152 15.01 -9.49 -15.11
N SER A 153 13.80 -9.63 -14.61
CA SER A 153 12.64 -10.13 -15.33
C SER A 153 11.51 -9.13 -15.51
N GLY A 154 11.59 -7.97 -14.83
CA GLY A 154 10.52 -6.99 -14.77
C GLY A 154 9.31 -7.44 -13.96
N LYS A 155 9.36 -8.63 -13.33
CA LYS A 155 8.24 -9.20 -12.60
C LYS A 155 7.96 -8.41 -11.33
N VAL A 156 6.72 -8.01 -11.17
CA VAL A 156 6.17 -7.45 -9.93
C VAL A 156 5.28 -8.52 -9.30
N SER A 157 5.51 -8.83 -8.02
CA SER A 157 4.65 -9.77 -7.29
C SER A 157 3.31 -9.13 -6.95
N GLY A 158 2.30 -9.95 -6.66
CA GLY A 158 1.11 -9.48 -5.94
C GLY A 158 1.44 -9.09 -4.49
N ALA A 159 0.44 -8.61 -3.77
CA ALA A 159 0.57 -8.37 -2.34
C ALA A 159 0.85 -9.70 -1.61
N LEU A 160 1.90 -9.69 -0.79
CA LEU A 160 2.33 -10.82 0.03
C LEU A 160 2.29 -10.38 1.49
N SER A 161 2.14 -11.33 2.41
CA SER A 161 2.21 -11.06 3.84
C SER A 161 3.33 -11.88 4.47
N ARG A 162 4.08 -11.28 5.38
CA ARG A 162 5.12 -11.99 6.14
C ARG A 162 4.55 -13.10 7.02
N HIS A 163 3.25 -13.03 7.34
CA HIS A 163 2.56 -14.06 8.12
C HIS A 163 2.22 -15.31 7.31
N ASP A 164 2.29 -15.23 5.96
CA ASP A 164 1.97 -16.35 5.05
C ASP A 164 3.23 -17.09 4.55
N GLU A 165 4.43 -16.70 5.01
CA GLU A 165 5.65 -17.47 4.76
C GLU A 165 5.68 -18.69 5.70
N PRO A 166 5.81 -19.93 5.14
CA PRO A 166 5.85 -21.17 5.90
C PRO A 166 7.12 -21.33 6.74
#